data_07662f8232cba142920fc0e029a889d4
#
_entry.id   07662f8232cba142920fc0e029a889d4
#
_cell.length_a   1.000
_cell.length_b   1.000
_cell.length_c   1.000
_cell.angle_alpha   90.00
_cell.angle_beta   90.00
_cell.angle_gamma   90.00
#
_symmetry.space_group_name_H-M   'P 1'
#
loop_
_entity.id
_entity.type
_entity.pdbx_description
1 polymer ?
#
loop_
_entity_poly.entity_id
_entity_poly.type
_entity_poly.pdbx_seq_one_letter_code
_entity_poly.pdbx_strand_id
1 'polypeptide(L)'
;MWTLLTGFCPSLDGAHLANQPKSRQSTAFTNYESTQAHSTLPMTKPVLYTFGASVWSAVPEVAFRELGYGPNDIELKTINLLQGENFSPAFLKINPKATLPTLTVGDKAYTSTEEVVDYLIDNAPKPVKKATGSEKDIIARIHQDDIDPNFALLLSRSDEEKKARADGIVLAFLSGRQNALEKHAVTPEAAEFSEFYKAKIEGNGGLLSVYADKAPEDAKQKFYESSKQHWENLRDFILNVLPGYLPNSGFVAGAAPGEVDFHLGAWLTRIIATTGAKDVSELETELKQPVPTKVASYWKAWSDRDSWKTVYAEGLH
;
A
#
# COMPACT_ATOMS: atom_id res chain seq x y z
N MET A 1 0.16 6.20 17.97
CA MET A 1 0.05 7.51 17.28
C MET A 1 0.16 7.37 15.75
N TRP A 2 0.95 6.43 15.23
CA TRP A 2 1.25 6.23 13.79
C TRP A 2 0.15 5.49 13.02
N THR A 3 -0.49 4.51 13.63
CA THR A 3 -1.61 3.72 13.08
C THR A 3 -2.76 4.57 12.53
N LEU A 4 -2.92 5.79 13.04
CA LEU A 4 -3.99 6.70 12.63
C LEU A 4 -3.70 7.45 11.31
N LEU A 5 -2.43 7.57 10.90
CA LEU A 5 -2.02 8.28 9.68
C LEU A 5 -2.12 7.40 8.43
N THR A 6 -1.78 6.13 8.54
CA THR A 6 -1.66 5.22 7.40
C THR A 6 -2.95 4.49 7.05
N GLY A 7 -3.94 4.49 7.94
CA GLY A 7 -5.19 3.73 7.73
C GLY A 7 -5.11 2.28 8.21
N PHE A 8 -3.96 1.83 8.73
CA PHE A 8 -3.85 0.52 9.34
C PHE A 8 -4.46 0.54 10.73
N CYS A 9 -5.57 -0.16 10.92
CA CYS A 9 -6.11 -0.55 12.22
C CYS A 9 -5.56 -1.95 12.51
N PRO A 10 -4.88 -2.22 13.64
CA PRO A 10 -4.55 -3.60 14.00
C PRO A 10 -5.85 -4.37 14.15
N SER A 11 -5.94 -5.54 13.54
CA SER A 11 -7.06 -6.46 13.67
C SER A 11 -7.26 -6.83 15.13
N LEU A 12 -8.36 -6.38 15.70
CA LEU A 12 -8.91 -6.93 16.95
C LEU A 12 -9.63 -8.24 16.61
N ASP A 13 -8.88 -9.30 16.33
CA ASP A 13 -9.41 -10.65 16.28
C ASP A 13 -8.90 -11.44 17.48
N GLY A 14 -9.68 -11.37 18.53
CA GLY A 14 -9.56 -12.14 19.75
C GLY A 14 -10.90 -12.34 20.42
N ALA A 15 -11.83 -13.04 19.77
CA ALA A 15 -13.02 -13.55 20.46
C ALA A 15 -13.27 -15.01 20.04
N HIS A 16 -13.00 -15.90 20.96
CA HIS A 16 -13.45 -17.29 21.00
C HIS A 16 -14.93 -17.43 20.64
N LEU A 17 -15.25 -18.32 19.72
CA LEU A 17 -16.56 -18.98 19.71
C LEU A 17 -16.38 -20.49 19.70
N ALA A 18 -17.04 -21.05 20.72
CA ALA A 18 -17.04 -22.43 21.10
C ALA A 18 -17.83 -23.35 20.14
N ASN A 19 -17.38 -24.58 20.08
CA ASN A 19 -18.05 -25.84 19.70
C ASN A 19 -19.57 -25.84 19.55
N GLN A 20 -20.03 -26.37 18.41
CA GLN A 20 -21.27 -27.14 18.33
C GLN A 20 -21.12 -28.41 17.46
N PRO A 21 -21.86 -29.47 17.74
CA PRO A 21 -21.48 -30.84 17.37
C PRO A 21 -22.02 -31.32 16.02
N LYS A 22 -21.30 -32.31 15.48
CA LYS A 22 -21.66 -33.08 14.27
C LYS A 22 -22.94 -33.89 14.45
N SER A 23 -23.90 -33.77 13.53
CA SER A 23 -24.88 -34.79 13.25
C SER A 23 -24.66 -35.38 11.87
N ARG A 24 -24.40 -36.69 11.83
CA ARG A 24 -24.41 -37.53 10.62
C ARG A 24 -25.86 -37.72 10.18
N GLN A 25 -26.13 -37.54 8.89
CA GLN A 25 -27.17 -38.33 8.21
C GLN A 25 -26.72 -38.66 6.80
N SER A 26 -26.73 -39.94 6.52
CA SER A 26 -26.56 -40.60 5.23
C SER A 26 -27.91 -40.62 4.52
N THR A 27 -27.94 -40.27 3.20
CA THR A 27 -28.86 -40.95 2.25
C THR A 27 -28.50 -40.64 0.79
N ALA A 28 -28.36 -41.74 0.05
CA ALA A 28 -28.77 -42.03 -1.33
C ALA A 28 -28.41 -41.06 -2.48
N PHE A 29 -27.57 -41.57 -3.35
CA PHE A 29 -27.31 -41.11 -4.72
C PHE A 29 -28.58 -41.22 -5.60
N THR A 30 -28.98 -40.11 -6.19
CA THR A 30 -29.79 -40.10 -7.41
C THR A 30 -29.09 -39.20 -8.42
N ASN A 31 -28.65 -39.80 -9.51
CA ASN A 31 -28.09 -39.08 -10.66
C ASN A 31 -29.18 -38.19 -11.26
N TYR A 32 -28.96 -36.87 -11.21
CA TYR A 32 -29.64 -35.92 -12.07
C TYR A 32 -28.57 -35.24 -12.91
N GLU A 33 -28.57 -35.52 -14.19
CA GLU A 33 -27.88 -34.72 -15.18
C GLU A 33 -28.52 -33.32 -15.18
N SER A 34 -27.96 -32.37 -14.46
CA SER A 34 -28.33 -30.97 -14.58
C SER A 34 -27.48 -30.35 -15.70
N THR A 35 -28.07 -30.16 -16.84
CA THR A 35 -27.64 -29.17 -17.83
C THR A 35 -27.60 -27.81 -17.15
N GLN A 36 -26.45 -27.43 -16.61
CA GLN A 36 -26.19 -26.05 -16.15
C GLN A 36 -26.17 -25.16 -17.39
N ALA A 37 -27.31 -24.49 -17.65
CA ALA A 37 -27.32 -23.30 -18.46
C ALA A 37 -26.42 -22.28 -17.74
N HIS A 38 -25.23 -22.03 -18.26
CA HIS A 38 -24.39 -20.91 -17.83
C HIS A 38 -25.17 -19.63 -18.15
N SER A 39 -25.84 -19.09 -17.16
CA SER A 39 -26.36 -17.74 -17.19
C SER A 39 -25.14 -16.80 -17.28
N THR A 40 -24.79 -16.41 -18.49
CA THR A 40 -23.84 -15.33 -18.74
C THR A 40 -24.52 -13.99 -18.44
N LEU A 41 -24.72 -13.69 -17.16
CA LEU A 41 -24.87 -12.30 -16.75
C LEU A 41 -23.58 -11.59 -17.19
N PRO A 42 -23.67 -10.40 -17.81
CA PRO A 42 -22.47 -9.66 -18.16
C PRO A 42 -21.64 -9.48 -16.90
N MET A 43 -20.42 -10.06 -16.89
CA MET A 43 -19.52 -9.91 -15.75
C MET A 43 -19.28 -8.42 -15.59
N THR A 44 -19.62 -7.88 -14.42
CA THR A 44 -19.39 -6.47 -14.11
C THR A 44 -17.90 -6.20 -14.21
N LYS A 45 -17.50 -5.26 -15.06
CA LYS A 45 -16.10 -4.89 -15.24
C LYS A 45 -15.50 -4.47 -13.91
N PRO A 46 -14.37 -5.05 -13.48
CA PRO A 46 -13.69 -4.62 -12.26
C PRO A 46 -13.29 -3.14 -12.33
N VAL A 47 -13.41 -2.42 -11.21
CA VAL A 47 -12.98 -1.02 -11.09
C VAL A 47 -11.86 -0.94 -10.03
N LEU A 48 -10.66 -0.57 -10.46
CA LEU A 48 -9.51 -0.34 -9.60
C LEU A 48 -9.40 1.16 -9.28
N TYR A 49 -9.65 1.50 -8.02
CA TYR A 49 -9.42 2.84 -7.49
C TYR A 49 -7.95 2.97 -7.15
N THR A 50 -7.29 3.97 -7.72
CA THR A 50 -5.84 4.13 -7.68
C THR A 50 -5.44 5.60 -7.61
N PHE A 51 -4.15 5.85 -7.33
CA PHE A 51 -3.53 7.17 -7.40
C PHE A 51 -2.05 7.02 -7.76
N GLY A 52 -1.62 7.58 -8.89
CA GLY A 52 -0.31 7.35 -9.49
C GLY A 52 0.89 7.71 -8.62
N ALA A 53 0.71 8.50 -7.55
CA ALA A 53 1.78 8.81 -6.58
C ALA A 53 1.68 7.98 -5.28
N SER A 54 0.88 6.91 -5.27
CA SER A 54 0.73 6.03 -4.11
C SER A 54 1.56 4.76 -4.25
N VAL A 55 2.45 4.51 -3.29
CA VAL A 55 3.28 3.30 -3.27
C VAL A 55 2.44 2.01 -3.37
N TRP A 56 1.35 1.93 -2.61
CA TRP A 56 0.54 0.72 -2.60
C TRP A 56 -0.38 0.59 -3.82
N SER A 57 -0.71 1.71 -4.49
CA SER A 57 -1.38 1.68 -5.80
C SER A 57 -0.44 1.21 -6.93
N ALA A 58 0.86 1.51 -6.83
CA ALA A 58 1.84 1.04 -7.81
C ALA A 58 1.92 -0.50 -7.87
N VAL A 59 1.65 -1.19 -6.76
CA VAL A 59 1.67 -2.67 -6.70
C VAL A 59 0.70 -3.29 -7.72
N PRO A 60 -0.62 -3.06 -7.66
CA PRO A 60 -1.54 -3.60 -8.66
C PRO A 60 -1.33 -2.98 -10.06
N GLU A 61 -0.79 -1.77 -10.18
CA GLU A 61 -0.53 -1.16 -11.48
C GLU A 61 0.63 -1.83 -12.23
N VAL A 62 1.68 -2.25 -11.52
CA VAL A 62 2.75 -3.07 -12.08
C VAL A 62 2.25 -4.48 -12.35
N ALA A 63 1.54 -5.09 -11.37
CA ALA A 63 0.96 -6.42 -11.51
C ALA A 63 0.04 -6.53 -12.73
N PHE A 64 -0.87 -5.58 -12.92
CA PHE A 64 -1.78 -5.52 -14.06
C PHE A 64 -1.07 -5.69 -15.41
N ARG A 65 0.08 -5.05 -15.59
CA ARG A 65 0.88 -5.12 -16.82
C ARG A 65 1.60 -6.45 -16.96
N GLU A 66 2.18 -6.97 -15.88
CA GLU A 66 2.89 -8.25 -15.88
C GLU A 66 1.94 -9.44 -16.09
N LEU A 67 0.72 -9.33 -15.58
CA LEU A 67 -0.34 -10.32 -15.70
C LEU A 67 -1.02 -10.35 -17.08
N GLY A 68 -0.68 -9.42 -17.97
CA GLY A 68 -1.15 -9.39 -19.35
C GLY A 68 -2.58 -8.91 -19.53
N TYR A 69 -3.13 -8.15 -18.57
CA TYR A 69 -4.42 -7.50 -18.75
C TYR A 69 -4.38 -6.45 -19.85
N GLY A 70 -5.42 -6.43 -20.65
CA GLY A 70 -5.64 -5.41 -21.67
C GLY A 70 -6.23 -4.11 -21.08
N PRO A 71 -6.23 -3.03 -21.86
CA PRO A 71 -6.69 -1.71 -21.39
C PRO A 71 -8.20 -1.66 -21.06
N ASN A 72 -8.96 -2.66 -21.50
CA ASN A 72 -10.40 -2.75 -21.28
C ASN A 72 -10.81 -3.77 -20.22
N ASP A 73 -9.89 -4.53 -19.66
CA ASP A 73 -10.22 -5.61 -18.72
C ASP A 73 -10.57 -5.07 -17.32
N ILE A 74 -9.95 -3.97 -16.93
CA ILE A 74 -10.17 -3.30 -15.65
C ILE A 74 -10.36 -1.81 -15.91
N GLU A 75 -11.35 -1.19 -15.27
CA GLU A 75 -11.50 0.26 -15.24
C GLU A 75 -10.58 0.86 -14.18
N LEU A 76 -9.72 1.80 -14.56
CA LEU A 76 -8.90 2.55 -13.60
C LEU A 76 -9.62 3.84 -13.23
N LYS A 77 -9.84 4.05 -11.94
CA LYS A 77 -10.48 5.25 -11.39
C LYS A 77 -9.55 5.97 -10.42
N THR A 78 -9.13 7.16 -10.80
CA THR A 78 -8.26 7.98 -9.97
C THR A 78 -9.02 8.55 -8.78
N ILE A 79 -8.43 8.43 -7.58
CA ILE A 79 -8.86 9.07 -6.34
C ILE A 79 -7.71 9.95 -5.86
N ASN A 80 -7.88 11.25 -5.94
CA ASN A 80 -6.82 12.21 -5.64
C ASN A 80 -6.55 12.30 -4.13
N LEU A 81 -5.46 11.63 -3.68
CA LEU A 81 -5.05 11.63 -2.27
C LEU A 81 -4.55 12.99 -1.78
N LEU A 82 -4.04 13.84 -2.68
CA LEU A 82 -3.57 15.19 -2.31
C LEU A 82 -4.74 16.10 -1.95
N GLN A 83 -5.91 15.85 -2.57
CA GLN A 83 -7.16 16.58 -2.30
C GLN A 83 -8.05 15.86 -1.28
N GLY A 84 -7.63 14.70 -0.76
CA GLY A 84 -8.35 13.92 0.23
C GLY A 84 -9.68 13.34 -0.28
N GLU A 85 -9.81 13.06 -1.58
CA GLU A 85 -11.02 12.47 -2.18
C GLU A 85 -11.37 11.10 -1.57
N ASN A 86 -10.35 10.37 -1.10
CA ASN A 86 -10.50 9.11 -0.37
C ASN A 86 -11.25 9.26 0.97
N PHE A 87 -11.39 10.47 1.48
CA PHE A 87 -12.13 10.76 2.72
C PHE A 87 -13.59 11.11 2.47
N SER A 88 -14.04 11.15 1.22
CA SER A 88 -15.47 11.42 0.94
C SER A 88 -16.34 10.30 1.52
N PRO A 89 -17.54 10.62 2.07
CA PRO A 89 -18.49 9.61 2.53
C PRO A 89 -18.83 8.57 1.46
N ALA A 90 -18.87 8.98 0.19
CA ALA A 90 -19.11 8.08 -0.92
C ALA A 90 -18.00 7.03 -1.08
N PHE A 91 -16.72 7.39 -0.91
CA PHE A 91 -15.61 6.45 -0.97
C PHE A 91 -15.54 5.60 0.30
N LEU A 92 -15.83 6.15 1.48
CA LEU A 92 -15.89 5.41 2.73
C LEU A 92 -16.92 4.27 2.71
N LYS A 93 -18.03 4.41 1.96
CA LYS A 93 -18.98 3.31 1.73
C LYS A 93 -18.41 2.17 0.90
N ILE A 94 -17.42 2.44 0.05
CA ILE A 94 -16.70 1.42 -0.74
C ILE A 94 -15.58 0.80 0.10
N ASN A 95 -14.76 1.66 0.73
CA ASN A 95 -13.65 1.25 1.58
C ASN A 95 -13.62 2.07 2.88
N PRO A 96 -14.13 1.54 4.00
CA PRO A 96 -14.14 2.24 5.29
C PRO A 96 -12.76 2.62 5.83
N LYS A 97 -11.67 1.99 5.31
CA LYS A 97 -10.30 2.34 5.66
C LYS A 97 -9.81 3.60 4.94
N ALA A 98 -10.51 4.06 3.89
CA ALA A 98 -10.12 5.18 3.03
C ALA A 98 -8.72 5.02 2.41
N THR A 99 -8.32 3.80 2.08
CA THR A 99 -6.99 3.46 1.54
C THR A 99 -7.05 3.10 0.07
N LEU A 100 -5.91 3.25 -0.61
CA LEU A 100 -5.69 2.76 -1.97
C LEU A 100 -4.53 1.75 -1.96
N PRO A 101 -4.56 0.75 -2.83
CA PRO A 101 -5.59 0.48 -3.82
C PRO A 101 -6.89 -0.04 -3.20
N THR A 102 -7.98 0.10 -3.94
CA THR A 102 -9.25 -0.55 -3.68
C THR A 102 -9.79 -1.07 -5.00
N LEU A 103 -10.28 -2.31 -5.03
CA LEU A 103 -10.88 -2.90 -6.22
C LEU A 103 -12.33 -3.28 -5.93
N THR A 104 -13.24 -2.96 -6.85
CA THR A 104 -14.64 -3.44 -6.78
C THR A 104 -14.96 -4.33 -7.97
N VAL A 105 -15.72 -5.39 -7.70
CA VAL A 105 -16.23 -6.33 -8.72
C VAL A 105 -17.68 -6.63 -8.37
N GLY A 106 -18.61 -6.03 -9.10
CA GLY A 106 -20.02 -6.00 -8.69
C GLY A 106 -20.15 -5.34 -7.31
N ASP A 107 -20.78 -6.04 -6.37
CA ASP A 107 -21.03 -5.54 -5.02
C ASP A 107 -19.87 -5.86 -4.04
N LYS A 108 -18.83 -6.58 -4.51
CA LYS A 108 -17.69 -6.95 -3.67
C LYS A 108 -16.57 -5.93 -3.77
N ALA A 109 -16.06 -5.46 -2.62
CA ALA A 109 -14.86 -4.64 -2.52
C ALA A 109 -13.69 -5.44 -1.92
N TYR A 110 -12.50 -5.24 -2.48
CA TYR A 110 -11.20 -5.70 -2.00
C TYR A 110 -10.45 -4.45 -1.53
N THR A 111 -10.09 -4.40 -0.26
CA THR A 111 -9.72 -3.14 0.42
C THR A 111 -8.30 -3.13 0.99
N SER A 112 -7.52 -4.17 0.72
CA SER A 112 -6.08 -4.22 0.99
C SER A 112 -5.31 -4.46 -0.31
N THR A 113 -4.03 -4.08 -0.31
CA THR A 113 -3.13 -4.32 -1.46
C THR A 113 -3.04 -5.80 -1.79
N GLU A 114 -2.94 -6.64 -0.74
CA GLU A 114 -2.85 -8.09 -0.87
C GLU A 114 -4.12 -8.68 -1.52
N GLU A 115 -5.31 -8.32 -1.02
CA GLU A 115 -6.59 -8.78 -1.60
C GLU A 115 -6.75 -8.37 -3.06
N VAL A 116 -6.33 -7.15 -3.40
CA VAL A 116 -6.39 -6.64 -4.78
C VAL A 116 -5.46 -7.43 -5.70
N VAL A 117 -4.21 -7.68 -5.26
CA VAL A 117 -3.22 -8.43 -6.04
C VAL A 117 -3.63 -9.90 -6.17
N ASP A 118 -4.12 -10.52 -5.11
CA ASP A 118 -4.66 -11.88 -5.14
C ASP A 118 -5.79 -12.02 -6.18
N TYR A 119 -6.74 -11.07 -6.18
CA TYR A 119 -7.80 -11.06 -7.19
C TYR A 119 -7.23 -10.96 -8.61
N LEU A 120 -6.27 -10.05 -8.82
CA LEU A 120 -5.65 -9.87 -10.14
C LEU A 120 -4.93 -11.13 -10.61
N ILE A 121 -4.21 -11.81 -9.73
CA ILE A 121 -3.48 -13.04 -10.06
C ILE A 121 -4.45 -14.19 -10.37
N ASP A 122 -5.52 -14.32 -9.56
CA ASP A 122 -6.50 -15.41 -9.72
C ASP A 122 -7.31 -15.31 -11.03
N ASN A 123 -7.43 -14.11 -11.59
CA ASN A 123 -8.15 -13.83 -12.82
C ASN A 123 -7.23 -13.43 -13.98
N ALA A 124 -5.92 -13.63 -13.84
CA ALA A 124 -4.93 -13.14 -14.78
C ALA A 124 -4.99 -13.84 -16.15
N PRO A 125 -4.93 -13.11 -17.26
CA PRO A 125 -4.69 -13.68 -18.59
C PRO A 125 -3.39 -14.47 -18.66
N LYS A 126 -2.34 -13.99 -18.00
CA LYS A 126 -1.02 -14.62 -17.92
C LYS A 126 -0.71 -14.99 -16.48
N PRO A 127 -0.57 -16.28 -16.15
CA PRO A 127 -0.29 -16.69 -14.79
C PRO A 127 1.11 -16.27 -14.32
N VAL A 128 1.22 -15.91 -13.03
CA VAL A 128 2.48 -15.68 -12.34
C VAL A 128 2.55 -16.54 -11.08
N LYS A 129 3.74 -16.62 -10.49
CA LYS A 129 3.93 -17.35 -9.24
C LYS A 129 3.26 -16.60 -8.08
N LYS A 130 2.35 -17.28 -7.38
CA LYS A 130 1.82 -16.82 -6.09
C LYS A 130 2.86 -16.97 -4.99
N ALA A 131 2.82 -16.06 -4.04
CA ALA A 131 3.68 -16.10 -2.86
C ALA A 131 3.31 -17.25 -1.92
N THR A 132 4.33 -17.93 -1.39
CA THR A 132 4.18 -19.03 -0.42
C THR A 132 5.29 -18.97 0.63
N GLY A 133 5.03 -19.49 1.84
CA GLY A 133 6.03 -19.56 2.90
C GLY A 133 6.71 -18.21 3.16
N SER A 134 8.05 -18.17 3.10
CA SER A 134 8.84 -16.96 3.35
C SER A 134 8.55 -15.79 2.40
N GLU A 135 7.95 -16.05 1.22
CA GLU A 135 7.50 -14.99 0.32
C GLU A 135 6.29 -14.25 0.90
N LYS A 136 5.37 -14.94 1.57
CA LYS A 136 4.29 -14.30 2.32
C LYS A 136 4.79 -13.57 3.56
N ASP A 137 5.80 -14.12 4.23
CA ASP A 137 6.39 -13.48 5.40
C ASP A 137 7.02 -12.13 5.04
N ILE A 138 7.72 -12.03 3.89
CA ILE A 138 8.31 -10.77 3.45
C ILE A 138 7.24 -9.76 3.00
N ILE A 139 6.17 -10.20 2.33
CA ILE A 139 5.04 -9.33 2.01
C ILE A 139 4.46 -8.75 3.31
N ALA A 140 4.10 -9.61 4.27
CA ALA A 140 3.59 -9.16 5.56
C ALA A 140 4.57 -8.21 6.28
N ARG A 141 5.88 -8.46 6.20
CA ARG A 141 6.91 -7.64 6.84
C ARG A 141 6.98 -6.22 6.28
N ILE A 142 6.95 -6.05 4.97
CA ILE A 142 7.05 -4.72 4.34
C ILE A 142 5.78 -3.88 4.50
N HIS A 143 4.67 -4.49 4.92
CA HIS A 143 3.44 -3.80 5.27
C HIS A 143 3.35 -3.41 6.76
N GLN A 144 4.38 -3.68 7.58
CA GLN A 144 4.38 -3.30 8.99
C GLN A 144 4.75 -1.83 9.19
N ASP A 145 4.19 -1.23 10.24
CA ASP A 145 4.31 0.20 10.55
C ASP A 145 5.75 0.67 10.75
N ASP A 146 6.62 -0.18 11.30
CA ASP A 146 8.00 0.18 11.65
C ASP A 146 8.95 0.32 10.45
N ILE A 147 8.52 -0.14 9.26
CA ILE A 147 9.19 0.09 7.97
C ILE A 147 8.21 0.58 6.89
N ASP A 148 7.11 1.24 7.29
CA ASP A 148 6.12 1.78 6.35
C ASP A 148 6.75 2.82 5.41
N PRO A 149 6.70 2.59 4.09
CA PRO A 149 7.28 3.49 3.10
C PRO A 149 6.53 4.82 2.98
N ASN A 150 5.26 4.90 3.41
CA ASN A 150 4.52 6.16 3.47
C ASN A 150 5.05 7.05 4.60
N PHE A 151 5.43 6.46 5.74
CA PHE A 151 6.04 7.23 6.80
C PHE A 151 7.43 7.75 6.40
N ALA A 152 8.20 6.99 5.63
CA ALA A 152 9.47 7.44 5.08
C ALA A 152 9.34 8.76 4.29
N LEU A 153 8.21 8.97 3.59
CA LEU A 153 7.91 10.23 2.90
C LEU A 153 7.74 11.41 3.88
N LEU A 154 7.18 11.14 5.06
CA LEU A 154 6.73 12.15 6.03
C LEU A 154 7.70 12.33 7.20
N LEU A 155 8.74 11.50 7.35
CA LEU A 155 9.67 11.61 8.45
C LEU A 155 10.60 12.83 8.30
N SER A 156 11.01 13.38 9.45
CA SER A 156 12.08 14.38 9.54
C SER A 156 12.85 14.18 10.84
N ARG A 157 14.18 14.15 10.74
CA ARG A 157 15.07 13.81 11.86
C ARG A 157 15.65 15.05 12.56
N SER A 158 15.42 16.25 11.96
CA SER A 158 15.89 17.53 12.45
C SER A 158 15.03 18.69 11.94
N ASP A 159 15.27 19.90 12.45
CA ASP A 159 14.60 21.13 11.99
C ASP A 159 14.94 21.43 10.53
N GLU A 160 16.16 21.16 10.07
CA GLU A 160 16.59 21.35 8.68
C GLU A 160 15.83 20.44 7.74
N GLU A 161 15.72 19.12 8.06
CA GLU A 161 14.96 18.17 7.26
C GLU A 161 13.46 18.52 7.26
N LYS A 162 12.91 18.89 8.42
CA LYS A 162 11.52 19.32 8.52
C LYS A 162 11.25 20.52 7.61
N LYS A 163 12.12 21.52 7.64
CA LYS A 163 11.99 22.70 6.80
C LYS A 163 12.06 22.34 5.31
N ALA A 164 13.04 21.55 4.91
CA ALA A 164 13.20 21.13 3.50
C ALA A 164 11.95 20.36 3.01
N ARG A 165 11.37 19.49 3.83
CA ARG A 165 10.14 18.76 3.49
C ARG A 165 8.89 19.64 3.50
N ALA A 166 8.82 20.62 4.42
CA ALA A 166 7.72 21.59 4.49
C ALA A 166 7.73 22.53 3.25
N ASP A 167 8.91 22.97 2.84
CA ASP A 167 9.11 23.80 1.62
C ASP A 167 8.76 22.99 0.34
N GLY A 168 8.75 21.66 0.42
CA GLY A 168 8.31 20.74 -0.63
C GLY A 168 6.80 20.43 -0.57
N ILE A 169 6.45 19.16 -0.80
CA ILE A 169 5.05 18.74 -0.93
C ILE A 169 4.36 18.44 0.42
N VAL A 170 5.14 18.17 1.49
CA VAL A 170 4.58 17.57 2.73
C VAL A 170 3.57 18.47 3.42
N LEU A 171 3.90 19.76 3.58
CA LEU A 171 3.00 20.72 4.24
C LEU A 171 1.70 20.90 3.45
N ALA A 172 1.80 21.03 2.12
CA ALA A 172 0.65 21.17 1.23
C ALA A 172 -0.24 19.90 1.27
N PHE A 173 0.40 18.72 1.26
CA PHE A 173 -0.29 17.43 1.35
C PHE A 173 -1.07 17.30 2.67
N LEU A 174 -0.41 17.55 3.81
CA LEU A 174 -1.05 17.45 5.13
C LEU A 174 -2.18 18.49 5.30
N SER A 175 -1.99 19.71 4.78
CA SER A 175 -3.02 20.77 4.81
C SER A 175 -4.21 20.42 3.93
N GLY A 176 -3.99 19.92 2.73
CA GLY A 176 -5.06 19.47 1.83
C GLY A 176 -5.89 18.35 2.45
N ARG A 177 -5.24 17.36 3.06
CA ARG A 177 -5.91 16.28 3.79
C ARG A 177 -6.72 16.79 4.99
N GLN A 178 -6.15 17.70 5.78
CA GLN A 178 -6.84 18.28 6.94
C GLN A 178 -8.12 19.00 6.50
N ASN A 179 -8.02 19.86 5.51
CA ASN A 179 -9.16 20.59 4.96
C ASN A 179 -10.26 19.66 4.42
N ALA A 180 -9.86 18.59 3.71
CA ALA A 180 -10.82 17.61 3.20
C ALA A 180 -11.54 16.86 4.32
N LEU A 181 -10.80 16.40 5.33
CA LEU A 181 -11.36 15.72 6.51
C LEU A 181 -12.36 16.61 7.25
N GLU A 182 -11.98 17.85 7.55
CA GLU A 182 -12.85 18.82 8.25
C GLU A 182 -14.09 19.19 7.41
N LYS A 183 -13.92 19.37 6.09
CA LYS A 183 -15.02 19.64 5.18
C LYS A 183 -16.03 18.50 5.13
N HIS A 184 -15.56 17.25 5.03
CA HIS A 184 -16.46 16.09 4.97
C HIS A 184 -17.10 15.79 6.31
N ALA A 185 -16.39 15.92 7.43
CA ALA A 185 -16.87 15.57 8.77
C ALA A 185 -18.18 16.29 9.16
N VAL A 186 -18.45 17.46 8.60
CA VAL A 186 -19.65 18.25 8.93
C VAL A 186 -20.83 17.99 8.01
N THR A 187 -20.69 17.08 7.02
CA THR A 187 -21.81 16.75 6.11
C THR A 187 -22.75 15.72 6.74
N PRO A 188 -24.06 15.72 6.41
CA PRO A 188 -25.00 14.74 6.94
C PRO A 188 -24.59 13.29 6.62
N GLU A 189 -24.02 13.05 5.44
CA GLU A 189 -23.58 11.74 4.97
C GLU A 189 -22.36 11.20 5.74
N ALA A 190 -21.65 12.07 6.47
CA ALA A 190 -20.49 11.69 7.28
C ALA A 190 -20.87 11.18 8.67
N ALA A 191 -22.14 11.30 9.08
CA ALA A 191 -22.57 10.96 10.44
C ALA A 191 -22.26 9.51 10.84
N GLU A 192 -22.39 8.57 9.89
CA GLU A 192 -22.06 7.15 10.10
C GLU A 192 -20.55 6.89 10.26
N PHE A 193 -19.69 7.84 9.84
CA PHE A 193 -18.22 7.76 9.89
C PHE A 193 -17.59 8.72 10.92
N SER A 194 -18.37 9.22 11.88
CA SER A 194 -17.93 10.25 12.83
C SER A 194 -16.64 9.92 13.57
N GLU A 195 -16.50 8.67 14.05
CA GLU A 195 -15.28 8.21 14.74
C GLU A 195 -14.08 8.16 13.80
N PHE A 196 -14.27 7.77 12.55
CA PHE A 196 -13.22 7.80 11.52
C PHE A 196 -12.71 9.23 11.32
N TYR A 197 -13.61 10.19 11.09
CA TYR A 197 -13.20 11.58 10.88
C TYR A 197 -12.51 12.17 12.10
N LYS A 198 -13.04 11.94 13.31
CA LYS A 198 -12.43 12.40 14.55
C LYS A 198 -10.99 11.91 14.67
N ALA A 199 -10.75 10.61 14.53
CA ALA A 199 -9.44 10.01 14.62
C ALA A 199 -8.47 10.52 13.53
N LYS A 200 -8.96 10.66 12.28
CA LYS A 200 -8.12 11.14 11.17
C LYS A 200 -7.81 12.63 11.26
N ILE A 201 -8.73 13.47 11.70
CA ILE A 201 -8.51 14.91 11.95
C ILE A 201 -7.47 15.09 13.04
N GLU A 202 -7.57 14.35 14.14
CA GLU A 202 -6.60 14.40 15.24
C GLU A 202 -5.21 13.95 14.78
N GLY A 203 -5.10 12.80 14.14
CA GLY A 203 -3.82 12.25 13.69
C GLY A 203 -3.13 13.11 12.65
N ASN A 204 -3.86 13.51 11.59
CA ASN A 204 -3.31 14.38 10.55
C ASN A 204 -3.01 15.78 11.08
N GLY A 205 -3.88 16.34 11.92
CA GLY A 205 -3.69 17.65 12.57
C GLY A 205 -2.47 17.69 13.47
N GLY A 206 -2.20 16.60 14.21
CA GLY A 206 -1.00 16.46 15.02
C GLY A 206 0.28 16.57 14.20
N LEU A 207 0.37 15.81 13.08
CA LEU A 207 1.54 15.90 12.19
C LEU A 207 1.62 17.24 11.46
N LEU A 208 0.48 17.76 10.98
CA LEU A 208 0.41 19.08 10.37
C LEU A 208 0.93 20.18 11.31
N SER A 209 0.62 20.09 12.60
CA SER A 209 1.09 21.07 13.60
C SER A 209 2.61 21.09 13.72
N VAL A 210 3.28 19.93 13.59
CA VAL A 210 4.75 19.83 13.59
C VAL A 210 5.33 20.56 12.37
N TYR A 211 4.80 20.28 11.17
CA TYR A 211 5.30 20.90 9.94
C TYR A 211 4.95 22.39 9.81
N ALA A 212 3.87 22.83 10.46
CA ALA A 212 3.45 24.23 10.48
C ALA A 212 4.07 25.04 11.64
N ASP A 213 5.03 24.50 12.37
CA ASP A 213 5.68 25.12 13.55
C ASP A 213 4.67 25.54 14.65
N LYS A 214 3.59 24.77 14.83
CA LYS A 214 2.55 25.01 15.84
C LYS A 214 2.54 23.95 16.95
N ALA A 215 3.31 22.87 16.79
CA ALA A 215 3.39 21.81 17.79
C ALA A 215 4.21 22.25 19.01
N PRO A 216 3.87 21.81 20.23
CA PRO A 216 4.73 21.94 21.40
C PRO A 216 6.10 21.29 21.15
N GLU A 217 7.15 21.84 21.79
CA GLU A 217 8.53 21.38 21.57
C GLU A 217 8.72 19.89 21.89
N ASP A 218 8.08 19.41 22.97
CA ASP A 218 8.14 17.99 23.33
C ASP A 218 7.50 17.06 22.28
N ALA A 219 6.43 17.51 21.63
CA ALA A 219 5.79 16.76 20.54
C ALA A 219 6.68 16.74 19.29
N LYS A 220 7.34 17.86 18.97
CA LYS A 220 8.32 17.96 17.88
C LYS A 220 9.52 17.05 18.13
N GLN A 221 10.08 17.04 19.33
CA GLN A 221 11.21 16.15 19.66
C GLN A 221 10.82 14.67 19.57
N LYS A 222 9.67 14.27 20.08
CA LYS A 222 9.14 12.90 19.94
C LYS A 222 8.97 12.51 18.47
N PHE A 223 8.55 13.44 17.62
CA PHE A 223 8.45 13.20 16.18
C PHE A 223 9.83 12.94 15.56
N TYR A 224 10.85 13.73 15.91
CA TYR A 224 12.21 13.53 15.43
C TYR A 224 12.83 12.20 15.91
N GLU A 225 12.62 11.83 17.16
CA GLU A 225 13.05 10.55 17.69
C GLU A 225 12.41 9.37 16.98
N SER A 226 11.08 9.43 16.78
CA SER A 226 10.35 8.42 16.01
C SER A 226 10.81 8.34 14.56
N SER A 227 11.11 9.49 13.94
CA SER A 227 11.63 9.56 12.58
C SER A 227 13.03 8.93 12.45
N LYS A 228 13.91 9.18 13.42
CA LYS A 228 15.22 8.54 13.48
C LYS A 228 15.11 7.03 13.64
N GLN A 229 14.26 6.56 14.57
CA GLN A 229 14.06 5.13 14.78
C GLN A 229 13.50 4.45 13.52
N HIS A 230 12.51 5.06 12.87
CA HIS A 230 11.95 4.52 11.64
C HIS A 230 13.00 4.42 10.53
N TRP A 231 13.83 5.46 10.38
CA TRP A 231 14.92 5.42 9.40
C TRP A 231 15.93 4.32 9.70
N GLU A 232 16.31 4.13 10.97
CA GLU A 232 17.23 3.04 11.35
C GLU A 232 16.61 1.65 11.08
N ASN A 233 15.31 1.48 11.29
CA ASN A 233 14.60 0.24 10.94
C ASN A 233 14.64 -0.03 9.43
N LEU A 234 14.36 0.99 8.60
CA LEU A 234 14.46 0.90 7.15
C LEU A 234 15.88 0.56 6.70
N ARG A 235 16.86 1.23 7.27
CA ARG A 235 18.28 1.03 7.00
C ARG A 235 18.71 -0.40 7.34
N ASP A 236 18.38 -0.88 8.53
CA ASP A 236 18.67 -2.25 8.96
C ASP A 236 18.00 -3.27 8.04
N PHE A 237 16.73 -3.05 7.70
CA PHE A 237 16.01 -3.93 6.79
C PHE A 237 16.68 -4.01 5.41
N ILE A 238 17.07 -2.89 4.80
CA ILE A 238 17.72 -2.85 3.50
C ILE A 238 19.10 -3.52 3.52
N LEU A 239 19.88 -3.26 4.56
CA LEU A 239 21.28 -3.73 4.65
C LEU A 239 21.40 -5.19 5.08
N ASN A 240 20.58 -5.62 6.05
CA ASN A 240 20.80 -6.87 6.77
C ASN A 240 19.69 -7.91 6.54
N VAL A 241 18.45 -7.49 6.34
CA VAL A 241 17.31 -8.42 6.24
C VAL A 241 16.95 -8.72 4.78
N LEU A 242 16.73 -7.69 3.99
CA LEU A 242 16.28 -7.81 2.60
C LEU A 242 17.20 -8.69 1.73
N PRO A 243 18.56 -8.60 1.81
CA PRO A 243 19.44 -9.47 1.03
C PRO A 243 19.24 -10.97 1.28
N GLY A 244 18.70 -11.35 2.44
CA GLY A 244 18.36 -12.74 2.77
C GLY A 244 17.21 -13.31 1.94
N TYR A 245 16.29 -12.47 1.49
CA TYR A 245 15.16 -12.85 0.66
C TYR A 245 15.45 -12.75 -0.84
N LEU A 246 16.43 -11.93 -1.24
CA LEU A 246 16.73 -11.68 -2.64
C LEU A 246 17.64 -12.74 -3.26
N PRO A 247 17.41 -13.17 -4.52
CA PRO A 247 18.33 -13.99 -5.27
C PRO A 247 19.59 -13.19 -5.65
N ASN A 248 20.59 -13.88 -6.21
CA ASN A 248 21.78 -13.19 -6.74
C ASN A 248 21.46 -12.37 -8.01
N SER A 249 20.40 -12.73 -8.74
CA SER A 249 19.92 -12.02 -9.93
C SER A 249 18.46 -12.36 -10.21
N GLY A 250 17.74 -11.48 -10.90
CA GLY A 250 16.33 -11.63 -11.24
C GLY A 250 15.41 -11.32 -10.07
N PHE A 251 14.31 -12.06 -9.95
CA PHE A 251 13.23 -11.81 -9.02
C PHE A 251 13.15 -12.91 -7.94
N VAL A 252 12.50 -12.62 -6.83
CA VAL A 252 12.26 -13.62 -5.77
C VAL A 252 11.45 -14.79 -6.32
N ALA A 253 10.47 -14.51 -7.18
CA ALA A 253 9.67 -15.54 -7.85
C ALA A 253 10.45 -16.33 -8.93
N GLY A 254 11.61 -15.85 -9.38
CA GLY A 254 12.44 -16.52 -10.40
C GLY A 254 12.88 -15.61 -11.57
N ALA A 255 12.76 -16.09 -12.81
CA ALA A 255 13.17 -15.34 -14.00
C ALA A 255 12.22 -14.17 -14.35
N ALA A 256 10.96 -14.24 -13.90
CA ALA A 256 9.96 -13.19 -14.03
C ALA A 256 9.38 -12.84 -12.66
N PRO A 257 8.89 -11.61 -12.48
CA PRO A 257 8.29 -11.20 -11.21
C PRO A 257 7.01 -11.99 -10.93
N GLY A 258 6.80 -12.30 -9.64
CA GLY A 258 5.58 -12.86 -9.09
C GLY A 258 4.95 -11.94 -8.06
N GLU A 259 3.99 -12.47 -7.31
CA GLU A 259 3.24 -11.71 -6.30
C GLU A 259 4.15 -10.95 -5.33
N VAL A 260 5.12 -11.64 -4.73
CA VAL A 260 6.06 -11.04 -3.77
C VAL A 260 6.85 -9.88 -4.38
N ASP A 261 7.21 -9.99 -5.65
CA ASP A 261 8.01 -8.99 -6.33
C ASP A 261 7.22 -7.72 -6.61
N PHE A 262 5.91 -7.81 -6.88
CA PHE A 262 5.06 -6.63 -7.06
C PHE A 262 5.04 -5.75 -5.81
N HIS A 263 4.87 -6.36 -4.65
CA HIS A 263 4.89 -5.66 -3.37
C HIS A 263 6.27 -5.09 -3.04
N LEU A 264 7.29 -5.93 -3.13
CA LEU A 264 8.66 -5.56 -2.73
C LEU A 264 9.29 -4.53 -3.67
N GLY A 265 9.02 -4.63 -4.98
CA GLY A 265 9.46 -3.66 -5.98
C GLY A 265 8.91 -2.26 -5.72
N ALA A 266 7.60 -2.16 -5.45
CA ALA A 266 6.96 -0.89 -5.13
C ALA A 266 7.48 -0.31 -3.80
N TRP A 267 7.63 -1.13 -2.76
CA TRP A 267 8.19 -0.73 -1.48
C TRP A 267 9.60 -0.14 -1.64
N LEU A 268 10.50 -0.85 -2.33
CA LEU A 268 11.88 -0.39 -2.55
C LEU A 268 11.92 0.91 -3.37
N THR A 269 11.08 1.00 -4.41
CA THR A 269 10.99 2.21 -5.23
C THR A 269 10.58 3.43 -4.40
N ARG A 270 9.59 3.28 -3.50
CA ARG A 270 9.18 4.37 -2.60
C ARG A 270 10.30 4.79 -1.66
N ILE A 271 11.05 3.84 -1.08
CA ILE A 271 12.17 4.20 -0.19
C ILE A 271 13.22 5.02 -0.96
N ILE A 272 13.58 4.60 -2.15
CA ILE A 272 14.52 5.36 -3.01
C ILE A 272 13.98 6.76 -3.28
N ALA A 273 12.72 6.87 -3.71
CA ALA A 273 12.08 8.16 -4.00
C ALA A 273 12.08 9.12 -2.80
N THR A 274 11.87 8.62 -1.58
CA THR A 274 11.79 9.46 -0.37
C THR A 274 13.12 10.09 0.05
N THR A 275 14.25 9.56 -0.44
CA THR A 275 15.58 10.13 -0.25
C THR A 275 15.94 11.16 -1.33
N GLY A 276 15.08 11.33 -2.35
CA GLY A 276 15.36 12.15 -3.52
C GLY A 276 16.24 11.47 -4.57
N ALA A 277 16.63 10.20 -4.32
CA ALA A 277 17.40 9.39 -5.24
C ALA A 277 16.57 8.97 -6.46
N LYS A 278 17.24 8.79 -7.59
CA LYS A 278 16.66 8.28 -8.84
C LYS A 278 17.09 6.86 -9.16
N ASP A 279 18.13 6.41 -8.48
CA ASP A 279 18.68 5.05 -8.60
C ASP A 279 19.08 4.53 -7.23
N VAL A 280 19.08 3.21 -7.08
CA VAL A 280 19.38 2.55 -5.81
C VAL A 280 20.81 2.84 -5.33
N SER A 281 21.76 3.06 -6.23
CA SER A 281 23.14 3.40 -5.88
C SER A 281 23.25 4.73 -5.11
N GLU A 282 22.33 5.66 -5.32
CA GLU A 282 22.29 6.93 -4.61
C GLU A 282 21.87 6.79 -3.13
N LEU A 283 21.28 5.64 -2.75
CA LEU A 283 20.96 5.33 -1.34
C LEU A 283 22.21 5.24 -0.46
N GLU A 284 23.40 4.99 -1.02
CA GLU A 284 24.64 4.85 -0.22
C GLU A 284 24.90 6.06 0.67
N THR A 285 24.52 7.26 0.22
CA THR A 285 24.63 8.49 1.01
C THR A 285 23.80 8.43 2.29
N GLU A 286 22.55 7.99 2.18
CA GLU A 286 21.62 7.89 3.32
C GLU A 286 21.90 6.66 4.17
N LEU A 287 22.27 5.53 3.55
CA LEU A 287 22.64 4.31 4.24
C LEU A 287 23.99 4.41 4.97
N LYS A 288 24.85 5.35 4.55
CA LYS A 288 26.24 5.50 5.01
C LYS A 288 27.06 4.19 4.85
N GLN A 289 26.67 3.36 3.91
CA GLN A 289 27.26 2.08 3.56
C GLN A 289 26.92 1.74 2.10
N PRO A 290 27.73 0.90 1.43
CA PRO A 290 27.40 0.42 0.10
C PRO A 290 26.06 -0.33 0.08
N VAL A 291 25.30 -0.13 -0.99
CA VAL A 291 24.08 -0.91 -1.22
C VAL A 291 24.47 -2.39 -1.41
N PRO A 292 23.79 -3.34 -0.72
CA PRO A 292 24.05 -4.76 -0.93
C PRO A 292 23.88 -5.16 -2.40
N THR A 293 24.81 -5.93 -2.94
CA THR A 293 24.83 -6.33 -4.35
C THR A 293 23.49 -6.95 -4.81
N LYS A 294 22.85 -7.76 -3.95
CA LYS A 294 21.57 -8.38 -4.27
C LYS A 294 20.44 -7.33 -4.40
N VAL A 295 20.46 -6.30 -3.57
CA VAL A 295 19.47 -5.18 -3.65
C VAL A 295 19.68 -4.40 -4.94
N ALA A 296 20.93 -4.09 -5.29
CA ALA A 296 21.25 -3.43 -6.55
C ALA A 296 20.86 -4.28 -7.77
N SER A 297 21.11 -5.58 -7.74
CA SER A 297 20.72 -6.51 -8.82
C SER A 297 19.19 -6.62 -8.96
N TYR A 298 18.47 -6.66 -7.85
CA TYR A 298 17.01 -6.70 -7.83
C TYR A 298 16.40 -5.40 -8.36
N TRP A 299 16.93 -4.24 -7.94
CA TRP A 299 16.55 -2.95 -8.51
C TRP A 299 16.74 -2.90 -10.01
N LYS A 300 17.91 -3.33 -10.50
CA LYS A 300 18.17 -3.38 -11.94
C LYS A 300 17.19 -4.28 -12.68
N ALA A 301 16.85 -5.43 -12.11
CA ALA A 301 15.86 -6.32 -12.72
C ALA A 301 14.50 -5.64 -12.90
N TRP A 302 14.07 -4.80 -11.93
CA TRP A 302 12.85 -4.01 -12.04
C TRP A 302 12.97 -2.84 -13.01
N SER A 303 14.01 -2.02 -12.89
CA SER A 303 14.20 -0.80 -13.71
C SER A 303 14.37 -1.10 -15.20
N ASP A 304 14.76 -2.33 -15.56
CA ASP A 304 14.84 -2.78 -16.96
C ASP A 304 13.45 -3.17 -17.53
N ARG A 305 12.40 -3.39 -16.70
CA ARG A 305 11.08 -3.85 -17.16
C ARG A 305 10.20 -2.71 -17.68
N ASP A 306 9.47 -2.99 -18.76
CA ASP A 306 8.55 -2.01 -19.35
C ASP A 306 7.35 -1.71 -18.42
N SER A 307 6.88 -2.69 -17.65
CA SER A 307 5.85 -2.49 -16.63
C SER A 307 6.24 -1.44 -15.60
N TRP A 308 7.48 -1.54 -15.07
CA TRP A 308 8.03 -0.62 -14.10
C TRP A 308 8.24 0.77 -14.73
N LYS A 309 8.89 0.85 -15.89
CA LYS A 309 9.10 2.10 -16.62
C LYS A 309 7.81 2.85 -16.90
N THR A 310 6.72 2.11 -17.18
CA THR A 310 5.41 2.71 -17.45
C THR A 310 4.78 3.28 -16.19
N VAL A 311 4.84 2.55 -15.06
CA VAL A 311 4.23 3.00 -13.79
C VAL A 311 5.00 4.21 -13.23
N TYR A 312 6.31 4.22 -13.36
CA TYR A 312 7.18 5.28 -12.84
C TYR A 312 7.66 6.29 -13.89
N ALA A 313 6.95 6.40 -15.03
CA ALA A 313 7.30 7.32 -16.13
C ALA A 313 7.36 8.79 -15.70
N GLU A 314 6.47 9.20 -14.78
CA GLU A 314 6.41 10.57 -14.25
C GLU A 314 7.40 10.81 -13.09
N GLY A 315 8.16 9.80 -12.71
CA GLY A 315 9.11 9.81 -11.58
C GLY A 315 8.85 8.72 -10.57
N LEU A 316 9.84 8.44 -9.73
CA LEU A 316 9.72 7.49 -8.63
C LEU A 316 8.77 8.03 -7.56
N HIS A 317 7.92 7.16 -6.99
CA HIS A 317 6.94 7.53 -5.97
C HIS A 317 6.60 6.39 -5.02
#